data_bc342c4a8db1231731bc77f10c27ef93
#
_entry.id   bc342c4a8db1231731bc77f10c27ef93
#
_cell.length_a   1.000
_cell.length_b   1.000
_cell.length_c   1.000
_cell.angle_alpha   90.00
_cell.angle_beta   90.00
_cell.angle_gamma   90.00
#
_symmetry.space_group_name_H-M   'P 1'
#
loop_
_entity.id
_entity.type
_entity.pdbx_description
1 polymer ?
#
loop_
_entity_poly.entity_id
_entity_poly.type
_entity_poly.pdbx_seq_one_letter_code
_entity_poly.pdbx_strand_id
1 'polypeptide(L)'
;MTIAFTSGIDGVQSLWLLPYHRLGLMHPHAIIAGWGYAEFGGRSTTVGVIVYDFASSAPDIVRSPGIGQRVQASWQGDESPDVLPAGATRPVGYPVMLVASGAKPVELRLARLTDGAGREIAHWVVPQIYERDYVGIVPAQPLARGTRYGVRLELSIAGADVVEEWDFTTEP
;
A
#
# COMPACT_ATOMS: atom_id res chain seq x y z
N MET A 1 10.44 -3.35 -12.13
CA MET A 1 10.67 -1.97 -12.59
C MET A 1 9.38 -1.20 -12.41
N THR A 2 9.43 0.01 -11.89
CA THR A 2 8.27 0.89 -11.71
C THR A 2 8.58 2.27 -12.31
N ILE A 3 7.57 2.97 -12.84
CA ILE A 3 7.74 4.22 -13.60
C ILE A 3 6.70 5.25 -13.17
N ALA A 4 7.13 6.48 -12.91
CA ALA A 4 6.28 7.66 -12.73
C ALA A 4 6.59 8.72 -13.80
N PHE A 5 5.59 9.49 -14.20
CA PHE A 5 5.72 10.57 -15.16
C PHE A 5 5.85 11.95 -14.49
N THR A 6 6.52 11.98 -13.35
CA THR A 6 6.86 13.17 -12.57
C THR A 6 8.33 13.15 -12.21
N SER A 7 8.86 14.27 -11.71
CA SER A 7 10.29 14.46 -11.50
C SER A 7 10.79 13.98 -10.13
N GLY A 8 12.01 13.41 -10.11
CA GLY A 8 12.83 13.20 -8.94
C GLY A 8 12.11 12.53 -7.77
N ILE A 9 12.22 13.14 -6.59
CA ILE A 9 11.63 12.60 -5.33
C ILE A 9 10.09 12.53 -5.40
N ASP A 10 9.44 13.48 -6.07
CA ASP A 10 7.98 13.48 -6.23
C ASP A 10 7.52 12.26 -7.03
N GLY A 11 8.32 11.83 -8.02
CA GLY A 11 8.07 10.61 -8.77
C GLY A 11 8.14 9.36 -7.89
N VAL A 12 9.11 9.28 -6.98
CA VAL A 12 9.23 8.18 -6.03
C VAL A 12 8.04 8.18 -5.06
N GLN A 13 7.70 9.35 -4.51
CA GLN A 13 6.57 9.49 -3.59
C GLN A 13 5.25 9.14 -4.27
N SER A 14 5.02 9.57 -5.51
CA SER A 14 3.80 9.24 -6.25
C SER A 14 3.65 7.74 -6.46
N LEU A 15 4.72 7.02 -6.79
CA LEU A 15 4.70 5.56 -6.93
C LEU A 15 4.44 4.85 -5.59
N TRP A 16 4.96 5.41 -4.48
CA TRP A 16 4.68 4.85 -3.16
C TRP A 16 3.21 5.00 -2.75
N LEU A 17 2.50 6.01 -3.25
CA LEU A 17 1.08 6.21 -2.97
C LEU A 17 0.18 5.22 -3.71
N LEU A 18 0.64 4.67 -4.82
CA LEU A 18 -0.11 3.76 -5.67
C LEU A 18 -0.05 2.32 -5.11
N PRO A 19 -1.20 1.70 -4.75
CA PRO A 19 -1.25 0.38 -4.14
C PRO A 19 -0.46 -0.70 -4.90
N TYR A 20 -0.64 -0.82 -6.19
CA TYR A 20 0.04 -1.84 -6.98
C TYR A 20 1.51 -1.51 -7.23
N HIS A 21 1.85 -0.24 -7.48
CA HIS A 21 3.24 0.17 -7.71
C HIS A 21 4.11 0.00 -6.47
N ARG A 22 3.55 0.18 -5.25
CA ARG A 22 4.30 -0.01 -4.01
C ARG A 22 4.57 -1.47 -3.67
N LEU A 23 3.83 -2.45 -4.23
CA LEU A 23 4.01 -3.88 -3.91
C LEU A 23 5.47 -4.33 -4.08
N GLY A 24 6.12 -3.92 -5.17
CA GLY A 24 7.53 -4.23 -5.37
C GLY A 24 8.45 -3.67 -4.30
N LEU A 25 8.18 -2.45 -3.82
CA LEU A 25 8.94 -1.81 -2.73
C LEU A 25 8.63 -2.44 -1.36
N MET A 26 7.42 -2.95 -1.18
CA MET A 26 6.98 -3.65 0.04
C MET A 26 7.41 -5.11 0.06
N HIS A 27 7.93 -5.65 -1.05
CA HIS A 27 8.29 -7.06 -1.10
C HIS A 27 9.31 -7.40 0.00
N PRO A 28 9.07 -8.43 0.84
CA PRO A 28 9.89 -8.73 2.02
C PRO A 28 11.38 -8.95 1.70
N HIS A 29 11.70 -9.43 0.51
CA HIS A 29 13.07 -9.66 0.03
C HIS A 29 13.67 -8.47 -0.75
N ALA A 30 13.01 -7.31 -0.80
CA ALA A 30 13.56 -6.10 -1.41
C ALA A 30 14.70 -5.55 -0.53
N ILE A 31 15.93 -5.49 -1.07
CA ILE A 31 17.12 -5.10 -0.31
C ILE A 31 17.71 -3.76 -0.76
N ILE A 32 17.55 -3.44 -2.03
CA ILE A 32 18.08 -2.19 -2.62
C ILE A 32 17.08 -1.68 -3.65
N ALA A 33 16.88 -0.36 -3.68
CA ALA A 33 16.19 0.32 -4.76
C ALA A 33 17.09 1.39 -5.36
N GLY A 34 17.16 1.43 -6.69
CA GLY A 34 17.85 2.46 -7.46
C GLY A 34 16.85 3.29 -8.26
N TRP A 35 17.03 4.60 -8.31
CA TRP A 35 16.13 5.50 -9.00
C TRP A 35 16.88 6.31 -10.05
N GLY A 36 16.29 6.42 -11.24
CA GLY A 36 16.77 7.26 -12.32
C GLY A 36 15.70 8.28 -12.73
N TYR A 37 16.14 9.46 -13.13
CA TYR A 37 15.29 10.54 -13.62
C TYR A 37 15.78 11.03 -14.96
N ALA A 38 14.85 11.31 -15.85
CA ALA A 38 15.14 11.95 -17.14
C ALA A 38 14.04 12.94 -17.52
N GLU A 39 14.43 13.99 -18.22
CA GLU A 39 13.51 14.97 -18.81
C GLU A 39 13.85 15.16 -20.29
N PHE A 40 12.82 15.13 -21.13
CA PHE A 40 12.94 15.37 -22.56
C PHE A 40 11.63 15.92 -23.14
N GLY A 41 11.73 16.99 -23.92
CA GLY A 41 10.59 17.57 -24.64
C GLY A 41 9.45 18.03 -23.72
N GLY A 42 9.76 18.54 -22.51
CA GLY A 42 8.78 18.99 -21.52
C GLY A 42 8.05 17.85 -20.80
N ARG A 43 8.53 16.60 -20.96
CA ARG A 43 8.05 15.44 -20.23
C ARG A 43 9.15 14.94 -19.29
N SER A 44 8.77 14.53 -18.10
CA SER A 44 9.68 13.94 -17.12
C SER A 44 9.30 12.49 -16.81
N THR A 45 10.29 11.67 -16.48
CA THR A 45 10.10 10.27 -16.12
C THR A 45 11.03 9.90 -14.98
N THR A 46 10.49 9.32 -13.94
CA THR A 46 11.26 8.67 -12.85
C THR A 46 11.09 7.16 -12.99
N VAL A 47 12.20 6.43 -12.99
CA VAL A 47 12.22 4.97 -13.09
C VAL A 47 12.87 4.39 -11.85
N GLY A 48 12.22 3.40 -11.23
CA GLY A 48 12.75 2.63 -10.12
C GLY A 48 13.11 1.21 -10.53
N VAL A 49 14.28 0.73 -10.09
CA VAL A 49 14.69 -0.67 -10.16
C VAL A 49 14.87 -1.18 -8.74
N ILE A 50 14.28 -2.32 -8.42
CA ILE A 50 14.33 -2.95 -7.11
C ILE A 50 15.09 -4.26 -7.25
N VAL A 51 16.03 -4.50 -6.35
CA VAL A 51 16.80 -5.74 -6.26
C VAL A 51 16.25 -6.56 -5.10
N TYR A 52 16.05 -7.84 -5.34
CA TYR A 52 15.55 -8.80 -4.35
C TYR A 52 16.64 -9.82 -4.03
N ASP A 53 16.81 -10.14 -2.74
CA ASP A 53 17.65 -11.25 -2.29
C ASP A 53 16.76 -12.33 -1.65
N PHE A 54 16.40 -13.32 -2.42
CA PHE A 54 15.57 -14.44 -1.96
C PHE A 54 16.35 -15.46 -1.09
N ALA A 55 17.67 -15.32 -0.97
CA ALA A 55 18.48 -16.15 -0.09
C ALA A 55 18.60 -15.60 1.33
N SER A 56 18.33 -14.32 1.51
CA SER A 56 18.33 -13.68 2.83
C SER A 56 17.08 -14.00 3.64
N SER A 57 17.20 -13.95 4.97
CA SER A 57 16.02 -13.95 5.84
C SER A 57 15.22 -12.66 5.62
N ALA A 58 13.91 -12.78 5.54
CA ALA A 58 13.00 -11.67 5.35
C ALA A 58 11.90 -11.69 6.42
N PRO A 59 11.29 -10.55 6.76
CA PRO A 59 10.10 -10.54 7.60
C PRO A 59 8.98 -11.33 6.92
N ASP A 60 8.19 -12.06 7.71
CA ASP A 60 7.06 -12.84 7.17
C ASP A 60 5.97 -11.95 6.56
N ILE A 61 5.82 -10.74 7.08
CA ILE A 61 4.77 -9.79 6.68
C ILE A 61 5.34 -8.37 6.65
N VAL A 62 5.05 -7.64 5.58
CA VAL A 62 5.33 -6.21 5.44
C VAL A 62 4.02 -5.44 5.33
N ARG A 63 3.91 -4.33 6.05
CA ARG A 63 2.71 -3.48 6.14
C ARG A 63 2.99 -2.07 5.65
N SER A 64 2.03 -1.46 4.96
CA SER A 64 2.01 -0.03 4.64
C SER A 64 0.59 0.53 4.83
N PRO A 65 0.34 1.46 5.77
CA PRO A 65 1.29 2.03 6.72
C PRO A 65 1.92 0.99 7.64
N GLY A 66 3.18 1.21 8.03
CA GLY A 66 3.82 0.43 9.09
C GLY A 66 3.24 0.77 10.47
N ILE A 67 3.60 -0.03 11.48
CA ILE A 67 3.16 0.15 12.87
C ILE A 67 3.57 1.53 13.37
N GLY A 68 2.61 2.33 13.83
CA GLY A 68 2.83 3.68 14.35
C GLY A 68 3.26 4.71 13.28
N GLN A 69 3.30 4.34 12.01
CA GLN A 69 3.70 5.24 10.93
C GLN A 69 2.74 6.43 10.80
N ARG A 70 3.29 7.59 10.42
CA ARG A 70 2.51 8.77 10.06
C ARG A 70 2.41 8.85 8.53
N VAL A 71 1.18 9.04 8.02
CA VAL A 71 0.88 9.10 6.58
C VAL A 71 -0.09 10.24 6.28
N GLN A 72 -0.17 10.63 5.01
CA GLN A 72 -1.18 11.60 4.57
C GLN A 72 -2.61 11.08 4.77
N ALA A 73 -3.55 11.99 4.97
CA ALA A 73 -4.94 11.63 5.26
C ALA A 73 -5.73 11.18 4.02
N SER A 74 -5.28 11.53 2.81
CA SER A 74 -6.01 11.28 1.58
C SER A 74 -5.09 10.86 0.43
N TRP A 75 -5.70 10.18 -0.54
CA TRP A 75 -5.08 9.78 -1.80
C TRP A 75 -6.03 10.09 -2.97
N GLN A 76 -5.49 10.50 -4.12
CA GLN A 76 -6.29 10.89 -5.29
C GLN A 76 -6.97 9.70 -6.00
N GLY A 77 -6.53 8.48 -5.72
CA GLY A 77 -7.12 7.29 -6.32
C GLY A 77 -6.77 7.12 -7.81
N ASP A 78 -5.57 7.48 -8.19
CA ASP A 78 -5.08 7.57 -9.58
C ASP A 78 -4.25 6.35 -10.03
N GLU A 79 -4.46 5.21 -9.40
CA GLU A 79 -3.84 3.92 -9.78
C GLU A 79 -4.38 3.40 -11.13
N SER A 80 -3.52 2.77 -11.90
CA SER A 80 -3.91 2.08 -13.13
C SER A 80 -3.23 0.69 -13.20
N PRO A 81 -4.00 -0.41 -13.26
CA PRO A 81 -5.48 -0.47 -13.25
C PRO A 81 -6.09 0.07 -11.96
N ASP A 82 -7.31 0.60 -12.05
CA ASP A 82 -8.01 1.21 -10.91
C ASP A 82 -8.29 0.18 -9.80
N VAL A 83 -7.93 0.51 -8.57
CA VAL A 83 -8.21 -0.32 -7.38
C VAL A 83 -9.56 -0.03 -6.75
N LEU A 84 -10.22 1.03 -7.19
CA LEU A 84 -11.50 1.48 -6.65
C LEU A 84 -12.65 0.95 -7.51
N PRO A 85 -13.83 0.71 -6.92
CA PRO A 85 -15.00 0.33 -7.69
C PRO A 85 -15.45 1.47 -8.61
N ALA A 86 -16.11 1.11 -9.72
CA ALA A 86 -16.69 2.08 -10.65
C ALA A 86 -17.60 3.06 -9.91
N GLY A 87 -17.43 4.35 -10.17
CA GLY A 87 -18.20 5.42 -9.54
C GLY A 87 -17.72 5.85 -8.14
N ALA A 88 -16.62 5.33 -7.65
CA ALA A 88 -16.03 5.79 -6.39
C ALA A 88 -15.72 7.30 -6.44
N THR A 89 -16.14 8.01 -5.40
CA THR A 89 -15.82 9.45 -5.25
C THR A 89 -14.38 9.62 -4.79
N ARG A 90 -13.66 10.54 -5.40
CA ARG A 90 -12.26 10.89 -5.08
C ARG A 90 -12.18 12.31 -4.52
N PRO A 91 -11.17 12.65 -3.66
CA PRO A 91 -10.15 11.77 -3.12
C PRO A 91 -10.71 10.76 -2.10
N VAL A 92 -9.95 9.69 -1.87
CA VAL A 92 -10.20 8.63 -0.90
C VAL A 92 -9.19 8.68 0.25
N GLY A 93 -9.28 7.80 1.23
CA GLY A 93 -8.28 7.70 2.30
C GLY A 93 -6.98 7.03 1.83
N TYR A 94 -5.93 7.12 2.65
CA TYR A 94 -4.64 6.50 2.39
C TYR A 94 -4.77 4.97 2.32
N PRO A 95 -4.29 4.31 1.25
CA PRO A 95 -4.41 2.85 1.10
C PRO A 95 -3.59 2.08 2.13
N VAL A 96 -4.20 1.08 2.74
CA VAL A 96 -3.54 0.15 3.67
C VAL A 96 -3.26 -1.15 2.93
N MET A 97 -2.00 -1.58 2.92
CA MET A 97 -1.54 -2.78 2.21
C MET A 97 -0.77 -3.70 3.15
N LEU A 98 -0.83 -5.00 2.88
CA LEU A 98 -0.05 -6.04 3.53
C LEU A 98 0.47 -7.00 2.47
N VAL A 99 1.76 -7.37 2.55
CA VAL A 99 2.41 -8.36 1.69
C VAL A 99 3.01 -9.46 2.57
N ALA A 100 2.77 -10.73 2.20
CA ALA A 100 3.37 -11.88 2.86
C ALA A 100 4.63 -12.35 2.13
N SER A 101 5.62 -12.88 2.86
CA SER A 101 6.85 -13.40 2.28
C SER A 101 6.66 -14.73 1.55
N GLY A 102 7.56 -15.02 0.61
CA GLY A 102 7.68 -16.33 -0.04
C GLY A 102 6.55 -16.63 -1.04
N ALA A 103 5.94 -15.60 -1.64
CA ALA A 103 4.84 -15.73 -2.61
C ALA A 103 3.68 -16.60 -2.08
N LYS A 104 3.47 -16.60 -0.76
CA LYS A 104 2.39 -17.36 -0.11
C LYS A 104 1.04 -16.72 -0.43
N PRO A 105 0.04 -17.47 -0.92
CA PRO A 105 -1.28 -16.91 -1.15
C PRO A 105 -1.89 -16.37 0.15
N VAL A 106 -2.39 -15.15 0.06
CA VAL A 106 -3.08 -14.45 1.16
C VAL A 106 -4.55 -14.28 0.77
N GLU A 107 -5.44 -14.75 1.62
CA GLU A 107 -6.88 -14.56 1.49
C GLU A 107 -7.36 -13.65 2.62
N LEU A 108 -8.05 -12.58 2.27
CA LEU A 108 -8.68 -11.69 3.23
C LEU A 108 -10.04 -12.27 3.65
N ARG A 109 -10.22 -12.57 4.94
CA ARG A 109 -11.48 -13.04 5.51
C ARG A 109 -12.27 -11.91 6.13
N LEU A 110 -11.60 -10.99 6.82
CA LEU A 110 -12.20 -9.82 7.41
C LEU A 110 -11.19 -8.67 7.40
N ALA A 111 -11.67 -7.47 7.11
CA ALA A 111 -10.93 -6.23 7.32
C ALA A 111 -11.75 -5.28 8.18
N ARG A 112 -11.09 -4.65 9.14
CA ARG A 112 -11.63 -3.53 9.92
C ARG A 112 -10.63 -2.40 9.97
N LEU A 113 -11.12 -1.21 9.72
CA LEU A 113 -10.41 0.04 9.96
C LEU A 113 -11.24 0.86 10.93
N THR A 114 -10.65 1.29 12.05
CA THR A 114 -11.35 2.06 13.08
C THR A 114 -10.60 3.34 13.39
N ASP A 115 -11.31 4.40 13.75
CA ASP A 115 -10.70 5.61 14.31
C ASP A 115 -10.37 5.46 15.81
N GLY A 116 -9.75 6.50 16.39
CA GLY A 116 -9.37 6.53 17.80
C GLY A 116 -10.55 6.43 18.79
N ALA A 117 -11.79 6.60 18.34
CA ALA A 117 -13.02 6.40 19.11
C ALA A 117 -13.64 5.01 18.88
N GLY A 118 -13.01 4.15 18.11
CA GLY A 118 -13.50 2.82 17.78
C GLY A 118 -14.59 2.76 16.72
N ARG A 119 -14.86 3.87 16.00
CA ARG A 119 -15.86 3.90 14.93
C ARG A 119 -15.27 3.25 13.67
N GLU A 120 -16.01 2.35 13.05
CA GLU A 120 -15.62 1.73 11.79
C GLU A 120 -15.59 2.75 10.64
N ILE A 121 -14.56 2.65 9.82
CA ILE A 121 -14.34 3.43 8.61
C ILE A 121 -14.69 2.57 7.40
N ALA A 122 -15.65 3.02 6.60
CA ALA A 122 -16.02 2.35 5.36
C ALA A 122 -14.81 2.30 4.41
N HIS A 123 -14.61 1.14 3.78
CA HIS A 123 -13.46 0.90 2.89
C HIS A 123 -13.82 -0.10 1.78
N TRP A 124 -13.04 -0.10 0.72
CA TRP A 124 -13.05 -1.09 -0.34
C TRP A 124 -11.83 -2.01 -0.22
N VAL A 125 -11.99 -3.24 -0.66
CA VAL A 125 -10.88 -4.20 -0.77
C VAL A 125 -10.18 -3.99 -2.10
N VAL A 126 -8.86 -3.92 -2.08
CA VAL A 126 -8.02 -3.84 -3.27
C VAL A 126 -8.08 -5.18 -4.02
N PRO A 127 -8.42 -5.20 -5.32
CA PRO A 127 -8.44 -6.44 -6.10
C PRO A 127 -7.03 -7.06 -6.19
N GLN A 128 -6.96 -8.38 -6.06
CA GLN A 128 -5.72 -9.14 -6.30
C GLN A 128 -5.61 -9.49 -7.79
N ILE A 129 -5.01 -8.62 -8.59
CA ILE A 129 -4.88 -8.77 -10.05
C ILE A 129 -3.47 -9.20 -10.51
N TYR A 130 -2.49 -9.18 -9.62
CA TYR A 130 -1.12 -9.62 -9.83
C TYR A 130 -0.86 -10.89 -9.01
N GLU A 131 0.22 -10.90 -8.22
CA GLU A 131 0.51 -12.00 -7.30
C GLU A 131 -0.58 -12.12 -6.22
N ARG A 132 -0.65 -13.29 -5.58
CA ARG A 132 -1.64 -13.54 -4.53
C ARG A 132 -1.12 -13.35 -3.12
N ASP A 133 0.06 -12.82 -2.97
CA ASP A 133 0.78 -12.66 -1.71
C ASP A 133 0.49 -11.34 -0.98
N TYR A 134 -0.50 -10.58 -1.43
CA TYR A 134 -0.89 -9.32 -0.82
C TYR A 134 -2.40 -9.21 -0.59
N VAL A 135 -2.76 -8.34 0.33
CA VAL A 135 -4.12 -7.81 0.50
C VAL A 135 -4.05 -6.31 0.76
N GLY A 136 -5.14 -5.61 0.49
CA GLY A 136 -5.24 -4.19 0.79
C GLY A 136 -6.67 -3.70 0.95
N ILE A 137 -6.80 -2.57 1.62
CA ILE A 137 -8.06 -1.83 1.73
C ILE A 137 -7.81 -0.34 1.45
N VAL A 138 -8.81 0.31 0.89
CA VAL A 138 -8.80 1.75 0.65
C VAL A 138 -9.99 2.38 1.36
N PRO A 139 -9.78 3.29 2.34
CA PRO A 139 -10.87 3.99 3.00
C PRO A 139 -11.70 4.77 1.99
N ALA A 140 -13.04 4.63 2.05
CA ALA A 140 -13.96 5.18 1.05
C ALA A 140 -14.02 6.72 1.01
N GLN A 141 -13.50 7.38 2.06
CA GLN A 141 -13.42 8.83 2.18
C GLN A 141 -12.05 9.22 2.74
N PRO A 142 -11.57 10.45 2.52
CA PRO A 142 -10.40 10.98 3.21
C PRO A 142 -10.50 10.76 4.72
N LEU A 143 -9.39 10.36 5.32
CA LEU A 143 -9.28 10.19 6.76
C LEU A 143 -9.20 11.58 7.45
N ALA A 144 -9.59 11.65 8.73
CA ALA A 144 -9.38 12.86 9.51
C ALA A 144 -7.89 13.08 9.78
N ARG A 145 -7.42 14.32 9.69
CA ARG A 145 -6.02 14.69 9.97
C ARG A 145 -5.67 14.53 11.44
N GLY A 146 -4.40 14.27 11.74
CA GLY A 146 -3.88 14.14 13.10
C GLY A 146 -4.54 13.02 13.92
N THR A 147 -5.14 12.03 13.25
CA THR A 147 -5.99 11.02 13.89
C THR A 147 -5.31 9.64 13.82
N ARG A 148 -5.35 8.90 14.93
CA ARG A 148 -4.91 7.51 15.00
C ARG A 148 -6.00 6.59 14.47
N TYR A 149 -5.58 5.61 13.66
CA TYR A 149 -6.44 4.58 13.09
C TYR A 149 -5.91 3.20 13.45
N GLY A 150 -6.80 2.29 13.86
CA GLY A 150 -6.51 0.89 14.08
C GLY A 150 -6.91 0.05 12.87
N VAL A 151 -6.03 -0.85 12.47
CA VAL A 151 -6.26 -1.84 11.40
C VAL A 151 -6.34 -3.22 12.03
N ARG A 152 -7.34 -4.01 11.66
CA ARG A 152 -7.43 -5.44 11.95
C ARG A 152 -7.74 -6.18 10.66
N LEU A 153 -6.87 -7.15 10.32
CA LEU A 153 -7.08 -8.06 9.19
C LEU A 153 -7.11 -9.50 9.71
N GLU A 154 -8.14 -10.23 9.37
CA GLU A 154 -8.19 -11.69 9.54
C GLU A 154 -7.90 -12.32 8.18
N LEU A 155 -6.86 -13.12 8.12
CA LEU A 155 -6.25 -13.62 6.89
C LEU A 155 -6.14 -15.15 6.93
N SER A 156 -6.09 -15.76 5.76
CA SER A 156 -5.49 -17.07 5.59
C SER A 156 -4.21 -16.89 4.77
N ILE A 157 -3.06 -17.27 5.31
CA ILE A 157 -1.77 -17.22 4.62
C ILE A 157 -1.29 -18.65 4.40
N ALA A 158 -1.21 -19.08 3.14
CA ALA A 158 -0.91 -20.46 2.78
C ALA A 158 -1.77 -21.50 3.52
N GLY A 159 -3.04 -21.17 3.80
CA GLY A 159 -3.99 -22.02 4.51
C GLY A 159 -3.96 -21.92 6.05
N ALA A 160 -3.03 -21.16 6.62
CA ALA A 160 -3.00 -20.90 8.06
C ALA A 160 -3.77 -19.62 8.41
N ASP A 161 -4.59 -19.66 9.45
CA ASP A 161 -5.32 -18.49 9.94
C ASP A 161 -4.36 -17.55 10.68
N VAL A 162 -4.38 -16.27 10.30
CA VAL A 162 -3.52 -15.22 10.85
C VAL A 162 -4.39 -14.01 11.17
N VAL A 163 -4.17 -13.39 12.32
CA VAL A 163 -4.76 -12.10 12.68
C VAL A 163 -3.67 -11.07 12.81
N GLU A 164 -3.78 -9.99 12.03
CA GLU A 164 -2.88 -8.86 12.04
C GLU A 164 -3.57 -7.62 12.60
N GLU A 165 -2.97 -7.04 13.63
CA GLU A 165 -3.47 -5.82 14.26
C GLU A 165 -2.33 -4.81 14.43
N TRP A 166 -2.56 -3.58 13.97
CA TRP A 166 -1.63 -2.48 14.17
C TRP A 166 -2.34 -1.13 14.06
N ASP A 167 -1.63 -0.07 14.32
CA ASP A 167 -2.15 1.29 14.14
C ASP A 167 -1.20 2.17 13.34
N PHE A 168 -1.76 3.24 12.79
CA PHE A 168 -1.06 4.33 12.16
C PHE A 168 -1.73 5.67 12.49
N THR A 169 -1.07 6.78 12.17
CA THR A 169 -1.61 8.13 12.41
C THR A 169 -1.55 8.95 11.12
N THR A 170 -2.57 9.74 10.85
CA THR A 170 -2.52 10.69 9.74
C THR A 170 -1.74 11.96 10.13
N GLU A 171 -1.12 12.61 9.14
CA GLU A 171 -0.50 13.92 9.30
C GLU A 171 -1.51 14.97 9.79
N PRO A 172 -1.04 15.99 10.54
CA PRO A 172 -1.89 17.10 11.04
C PRO A 172 -2.59 17.90 9.95
#